data_f7e5ad67464168e753cbab02192d1777
#
_entry.id   f7e5ad67464168e753cbab02192d1777
#
_cell.length_a   1.000
_cell.length_b   1.000
_cell.length_c   1.000
_cell.angle_alpha   90.00
_cell.angle_beta   90.00
_cell.angle_gamma   90.00
#
_symmetry.space_group_name_H-M   'P 1'
#
loop_
_entity.id
_entity.type
_entity.pdbx_description
1 polymer ?
#
loop_
_entity_poly.entity_id
_entity_poly.type
_entity_poly.pdbx_seq_one_letter_code
_entity_poly.pdbx_strand_id
1 'polypeptide(L)'
;ITASIKPFFTNMPDLLAKSDLVISRSGASSIAELAATGRASLMLPLPSAMDEHQKANALQMEEAGGGYCLDEATVSPAFLATRIMQLFEAPTKLGKMAANATNLASPQAASDIADLAEGLITKRNAPHLGAIA
;
A
#
# COMPACT_ATOMS: atom_id res chain seq x y z
N ILE A 1 -4.94 -27.85 1.81
CA ILE A 1 -5.05 -26.36 1.85
C ILE A 1 -6.53 -26.03 1.71
N THR A 2 -7.07 -25.27 2.67
CA THR A 2 -8.42 -24.72 2.56
C THR A 2 -8.33 -23.39 1.80
N ALA A 3 -9.12 -23.26 0.73
CA ALA A 3 -9.13 -22.06 -0.10
C ALA A 3 -10.56 -21.53 -0.27
N SER A 4 -10.70 -20.20 -0.35
CA SER A 4 -11.95 -19.53 -0.72
C SER A 4 -11.68 -18.70 -1.96
N ILE A 5 -12.40 -18.98 -3.05
CA ILE A 5 -12.25 -18.27 -4.32
C ILE A 5 -13.57 -17.58 -4.63
N LYS A 6 -13.55 -16.29 -4.84
CA LYS A 6 -14.71 -15.46 -5.17
C LYS A 6 -14.34 -14.43 -6.24
N PRO A 7 -15.28 -14.04 -7.11
CA PRO A 7 -15.04 -12.97 -8.06
C PRO A 7 -14.86 -11.61 -7.38
N PHE A 8 -15.44 -11.44 -6.19
CA PHE A 8 -15.36 -10.22 -5.38
C PHE A 8 -15.57 -10.52 -3.89
N PHE A 9 -14.86 -9.79 -3.02
CA PHE A 9 -15.03 -9.84 -1.57
C PHE A 9 -15.57 -8.50 -1.07
N THR A 10 -16.69 -8.51 -0.34
CA THR A 10 -17.33 -7.32 0.24
C THR A 10 -16.72 -6.90 1.58
N ASN A 11 -15.93 -7.77 2.20
CA ASN A 11 -15.34 -7.60 3.52
C ASN A 11 -13.80 -7.56 3.46
N MET A 12 -13.24 -6.85 2.47
CA MET A 12 -11.79 -6.76 2.27
C MET A 12 -11.02 -6.29 3.51
N PRO A 13 -11.49 -5.27 4.28
CA PRO A 13 -10.81 -4.85 5.50
C PRO A 13 -10.63 -5.97 6.53
N ASP A 14 -11.67 -6.80 6.72
CA ASP A 14 -11.61 -7.93 7.65
C ASP A 14 -10.66 -9.03 7.16
N LEU A 15 -10.61 -9.26 5.85
CA LEU A 15 -9.70 -10.24 5.26
C LEU A 15 -8.25 -9.78 5.41
N LEU A 16 -7.96 -8.53 5.13
CA LEU A 16 -6.64 -7.95 5.34
C LEU A 16 -6.24 -8.02 6.82
N ALA A 17 -7.13 -7.62 7.73
CA ALA A 17 -6.87 -7.66 9.16
C ALA A 17 -6.55 -9.06 9.71
N LYS A 18 -7.01 -10.12 9.05
CA LYS A 18 -6.78 -11.53 9.44
C LYS A 18 -5.65 -12.20 8.66
N SER A 19 -5.08 -11.52 7.65
CA SER A 19 -4.03 -12.09 6.82
C SER A 19 -2.67 -11.94 7.48
N ASP A 20 -1.82 -12.94 7.41
CA ASP A 20 -0.41 -12.87 7.81
C ASP A 20 0.47 -12.33 6.70
N LEU A 21 0.11 -12.62 5.44
CA LEU A 21 0.81 -12.20 4.24
C LEU A 21 -0.20 -11.91 3.13
N VAL A 22 0.00 -10.82 2.40
CA VAL A 22 -0.83 -10.45 1.25
C VAL A 22 0.00 -10.49 -0.03
N ILE A 23 -0.53 -11.12 -1.06
CA ILE A 23 0.05 -11.13 -2.41
C ILE A 23 -0.90 -10.35 -3.31
N SER A 24 -0.43 -9.24 -3.89
CA SER A 24 -1.31 -8.35 -4.66
C SER A 24 -0.57 -7.55 -5.74
N ARG A 25 -1.34 -6.86 -6.56
CA ARG A 25 -0.84 -5.72 -7.33
C ARG A 25 -0.56 -4.55 -6.37
N SER A 26 0.19 -3.55 -6.82
CA SER A 26 0.64 -2.41 -6.01
C SER A 26 -0.03 -1.09 -6.42
N GLY A 27 -1.34 -1.15 -6.68
CA GLY A 27 -2.14 0.07 -6.87
C GLY A 27 -2.13 0.93 -5.61
N ALA A 28 -2.35 2.25 -5.75
CA ALA A 28 -2.28 3.20 -4.64
C ALA A 28 -3.23 2.83 -3.48
N SER A 29 -4.47 2.41 -3.78
CA SER A 29 -5.42 1.95 -2.76
C SER A 29 -4.94 0.69 -2.05
N SER A 30 -4.36 -0.27 -2.79
CA SER A 30 -3.82 -1.50 -2.19
C SER A 30 -2.69 -1.20 -1.21
N ILE A 31 -1.76 -0.30 -1.58
CA ILE A 31 -0.68 0.13 -0.68
C ILE A 31 -1.24 0.81 0.56
N ALA A 32 -2.20 1.72 0.39
CA ALA A 32 -2.83 2.42 1.51
C ALA A 32 -3.53 1.44 2.48
N GLU A 33 -4.25 0.45 1.96
CA GLU A 33 -4.92 -0.59 2.76
C GLU A 33 -3.93 -1.49 3.48
N LEU A 34 -2.85 -1.92 2.81
CA LEU A 34 -1.77 -2.72 3.41
C LEU A 34 -1.07 -1.96 4.53
N ALA A 35 -0.78 -0.68 4.31
CA ALA A 35 -0.18 0.19 5.31
C ALA A 35 -1.12 0.41 6.49
N ALA A 36 -2.38 0.76 6.24
CA ALA A 36 -3.36 1.02 7.29
C ALA A 36 -3.66 -0.21 8.16
N THR A 37 -3.61 -1.41 7.58
CA THR A 37 -3.84 -2.68 8.30
C THR A 37 -2.55 -3.32 8.82
N GLY A 38 -1.39 -2.76 8.51
CA GLY A 38 -0.08 -3.30 8.90
C GLY A 38 0.12 -4.72 8.36
N ARG A 39 0.10 -4.91 7.04
CA ARG A 39 0.25 -6.23 6.43
C ARG A 39 1.54 -6.37 5.66
N ALA A 40 2.27 -7.44 5.96
CA ALA A 40 3.41 -7.86 5.14
C ALA A 40 2.93 -8.24 3.73
N SER A 41 3.69 -7.87 2.70
CA SER A 41 3.22 -8.06 1.33
C SER A 41 4.29 -8.56 0.36
N LEU A 42 3.83 -9.33 -0.64
CA LEU A 42 4.55 -9.63 -1.87
C LEU A 42 3.78 -8.94 -3.01
N MET A 43 4.39 -7.96 -3.62
CA MET A 43 3.73 -7.13 -4.62
C MET A 43 4.27 -7.44 -6.00
N LEU A 44 3.36 -7.64 -6.94
CA LEU A 44 3.64 -7.86 -8.35
C LEU A 44 3.06 -6.69 -9.15
N PRO A 45 3.83 -5.61 -9.38
CA PRO A 45 3.38 -4.50 -10.22
C PRO A 45 2.96 -5.00 -11.60
N LEU A 46 1.93 -4.38 -12.17
CA LEU A 46 1.49 -4.72 -13.52
C LEU A 46 2.54 -4.21 -14.54
N PRO A 47 3.06 -5.08 -15.41
CA PRO A 47 4.10 -4.70 -16.38
C PRO A 47 3.49 -3.98 -17.59
N SER A 48 3.02 -2.74 -17.43
CA SER A 48 2.58 -1.91 -18.56
C SER A 48 3.27 -0.56 -18.53
N ALA A 49 3.54 0.01 -19.71
CA ALA A 49 4.24 1.30 -19.85
C ALA A 49 3.49 2.47 -19.18
N MET A 50 2.20 2.32 -18.89
CA MET A 50 1.40 3.31 -18.16
C MET A 50 1.40 3.11 -16.63
N ASP A 51 1.98 2.03 -16.13
CA ASP A 51 1.92 1.63 -14.71
C ASP A 51 3.25 1.74 -13.94
N GLU A 52 4.15 2.62 -14.35
CA GLU A 52 5.34 2.94 -13.54
C GLU A 52 4.97 3.33 -12.10
N HIS A 53 3.77 3.87 -11.90
CA HIS A 53 3.23 4.18 -10.57
C HIS A 53 3.09 2.93 -9.68
N GLN A 54 2.68 1.79 -10.22
CA GLN A 54 2.59 0.57 -9.41
C GLN A 54 3.97 0.10 -8.97
N LYS A 55 4.96 0.15 -9.86
CA LYS A 55 6.34 -0.19 -9.51
C LYS A 55 6.91 0.76 -8.46
N ALA A 56 6.69 2.06 -8.61
CA ALA A 56 7.10 3.05 -7.61
C ALA A 56 6.46 2.79 -6.23
N ASN A 57 5.18 2.51 -6.20
CA ASN A 57 4.44 2.16 -4.98
C ASN A 57 5.00 0.89 -4.32
N ALA A 58 5.28 -0.16 -5.10
CA ALA A 58 5.86 -1.39 -4.58
C ALA A 58 7.27 -1.19 -4.02
N LEU A 59 8.09 -0.40 -4.70
CA LEU A 59 9.44 -0.06 -4.23
C LEU A 59 9.40 0.77 -2.94
N GLN A 60 8.47 1.69 -2.80
CA GLN A 60 8.28 2.46 -1.57
C GLN A 60 7.93 1.55 -0.38
N MET A 61 7.04 0.56 -0.58
CA MET A 61 6.72 -0.43 0.46
C MET A 61 7.91 -1.34 0.78
N GLU A 62 8.72 -1.70 -0.22
CA GLU A 62 9.94 -2.49 -0.03
C GLU A 62 11.02 -1.69 0.71
N GLU A 63 11.22 -0.43 0.37
CA GLU A 63 12.17 0.48 1.03
C GLU A 63 11.78 0.71 2.50
N ALA A 64 10.50 0.82 2.78
CA ALA A 64 10.00 0.85 4.16
C ALA A 64 10.19 -0.48 4.89
N GLY A 65 10.52 -1.57 4.19
CA GLY A 65 10.67 -2.90 4.74
C GLY A 65 9.34 -3.62 5.02
N GLY A 66 8.23 -3.12 4.46
CA GLY A 66 6.88 -3.67 4.64
C GLY A 66 6.52 -4.79 3.66
N GLY A 67 7.30 -4.94 2.58
CA GLY A 67 7.03 -5.94 1.54
C GLY A 67 8.20 -6.20 0.62
N TYR A 68 7.93 -6.95 -0.44
CA TYR A 68 8.86 -7.17 -1.55
C TYR A 68 8.22 -6.78 -2.87
N CYS A 69 8.95 -6.06 -3.70
CA CYS A 69 8.60 -5.78 -5.09
C CYS A 69 9.13 -6.92 -5.97
N LEU A 70 8.25 -7.69 -6.57
CA LEU A 70 8.59 -8.83 -7.41
C LEU A 70 8.24 -8.50 -8.87
N ASP A 71 9.19 -8.78 -9.77
CA ASP A 71 8.95 -8.60 -11.20
C ASP A 71 8.21 -9.83 -11.75
N GLU A 72 6.97 -9.62 -12.21
CA GLU A 72 6.11 -10.68 -12.77
C GLU A 72 6.78 -11.40 -13.95
N ALA A 73 7.61 -10.73 -14.73
CA ALA A 73 8.30 -11.34 -15.87
C ALA A 73 9.34 -12.38 -15.45
N THR A 74 9.88 -12.27 -14.24
CA THR A 74 10.96 -13.14 -13.75
C THR A 74 10.53 -14.07 -12.63
N VAL A 75 9.40 -13.80 -11.97
CA VAL A 75 8.88 -14.62 -10.87
C VAL A 75 8.24 -15.89 -11.40
N SER A 76 8.89 -17.03 -11.12
CA SER A 76 8.28 -18.35 -11.36
C SER A 76 7.36 -18.77 -10.20
N PRO A 77 6.38 -19.66 -10.43
CA PRO A 77 5.58 -20.23 -9.34
C PRO A 77 6.42 -20.90 -8.23
N ALA A 78 7.50 -21.57 -8.61
CA ALA A 78 8.42 -22.21 -7.66
C ALA A 78 9.15 -21.17 -6.80
N PHE A 79 9.62 -20.06 -7.40
CA PHE A 79 10.22 -18.97 -6.65
C PHE A 79 9.24 -18.37 -5.66
N LEU A 80 8.00 -18.09 -6.09
CA LEU A 80 6.97 -17.50 -5.23
C LEU A 80 6.64 -18.44 -4.06
N ALA A 81 6.46 -19.75 -4.32
CA ALA A 81 6.22 -20.74 -3.28
C ALA A 81 7.36 -20.78 -2.26
N THR A 82 8.62 -20.81 -2.73
CA THR A 82 9.81 -20.78 -1.86
C THR A 82 9.84 -19.52 -1.00
N ARG A 83 9.55 -18.35 -1.59
CA ARG A 83 9.52 -17.08 -0.86
C ARG A 83 8.45 -17.05 0.22
N ILE A 84 7.26 -17.55 -0.07
CA ILE A 84 6.18 -17.69 0.90
C ILE A 84 6.61 -18.58 2.06
N MET A 85 7.14 -19.79 1.77
CA MET A 85 7.60 -20.71 2.81
C MET A 85 8.66 -20.08 3.71
N GLN A 86 9.69 -19.44 3.12
CA GLN A 86 10.73 -18.73 3.88
C GLN A 86 10.19 -17.67 4.83
N LEU A 87 9.14 -16.95 4.44
CA LEU A 87 8.52 -15.95 5.29
C LEU A 87 7.75 -16.60 6.46
N PHE A 88 7.04 -17.68 6.22
CA PHE A 88 6.32 -18.40 7.28
C PHE A 88 7.25 -19.17 8.23
N GLU A 89 8.41 -19.59 7.77
CA GLU A 89 9.47 -20.17 8.61
C GLU A 89 10.20 -19.11 9.47
N ALA A 90 10.02 -17.82 9.15
CA ALA A 90 10.64 -16.70 9.86
C ALA A 90 9.58 -15.72 10.42
N PRO A 91 8.75 -16.14 11.41
CA PRO A 91 7.62 -15.33 11.90
C PRO A 91 8.04 -13.98 12.46
N THR A 92 9.22 -13.89 13.08
CA THR A 92 9.77 -12.61 13.56
C THR A 92 10.02 -11.63 12.40
N LYS A 93 10.50 -12.13 11.26
CA LYS A 93 10.71 -11.31 10.06
C LYS A 93 9.37 -10.85 9.48
N LEU A 94 8.42 -11.77 9.37
CA LEU A 94 7.07 -11.46 8.88
C LEU A 94 6.39 -10.40 9.75
N GLY A 95 6.50 -10.52 11.08
CA GLY A 95 5.99 -9.53 12.02
C GLY A 95 6.68 -8.17 11.91
N LYS A 96 7.99 -8.13 11.66
CA LYS A 96 8.71 -6.86 11.39
C LYS A 96 8.25 -6.21 10.10
N MET A 97 8.05 -6.99 9.04
CA MET A 97 7.50 -6.47 7.78
C MET A 97 6.11 -5.86 7.99
N ALA A 98 5.24 -6.55 8.72
CA ALA A 98 3.90 -6.05 9.06
C ALA A 98 3.97 -4.71 9.83
N ALA A 99 4.83 -4.62 10.83
CA ALA A 99 5.05 -3.38 11.58
C ALA A 99 5.63 -2.25 10.69
N ASN A 100 6.59 -2.58 9.83
CA ASN A 100 7.20 -1.59 8.94
C ASN A 100 6.19 -1.03 7.90
N ALA A 101 5.24 -1.84 7.43
CA ALA A 101 4.21 -1.39 6.52
C ALA A 101 3.38 -0.22 7.11
N THR A 102 3.17 -0.20 8.42
CA THR A 102 2.42 0.89 9.09
C THR A 102 3.09 2.25 8.99
N ASN A 103 4.40 2.31 8.73
CA ASN A 103 5.12 3.59 8.55
C ASN A 103 4.67 4.36 7.30
N LEU A 104 4.02 3.69 6.35
CA LEU A 104 3.43 4.31 5.16
C LEU A 104 1.96 4.70 5.35
N ALA A 105 1.36 4.39 6.49
CA ALA A 105 -0.03 4.73 6.75
C ALA A 105 -0.20 6.24 6.95
N SER A 106 -1.24 6.79 6.34
CA SER A 106 -1.63 8.20 6.50
C SER A 106 -3.08 8.29 6.98
N PRO A 107 -3.36 7.96 8.25
CA PRO A 107 -4.74 7.86 8.75
C PRO A 107 -5.47 9.21 8.77
N GLN A 108 -4.73 10.32 8.76
CA GLN A 108 -5.27 11.68 8.75
C GLN A 108 -5.36 12.29 7.34
N ALA A 109 -5.00 11.56 6.28
CA ALA A 109 -4.91 12.11 4.92
C ALA A 109 -6.19 12.84 4.46
N ALA A 110 -7.37 12.32 4.79
CA ALA A 110 -8.63 12.97 4.43
C ALA A 110 -8.83 14.31 5.16
N SER A 111 -8.48 14.37 6.44
CA SER A 111 -8.52 15.62 7.24
C SER A 111 -7.52 16.62 6.72
N ASP A 112 -6.28 16.19 6.47
CA ASP A 112 -5.21 17.06 5.97
C ASP A 112 -5.57 17.68 4.61
N ILE A 113 -6.20 16.91 3.72
CA ILE A 113 -6.68 17.41 2.43
C ILE A 113 -7.83 18.40 2.61
N ALA A 114 -8.76 18.14 3.53
CA ALA A 114 -9.85 19.06 3.83
C ALA A 114 -9.33 20.40 4.37
N ASP A 115 -8.40 20.35 5.31
CA ASP A 115 -7.77 21.56 5.88
C ASP A 115 -7.02 22.37 4.82
N LEU A 116 -6.30 21.70 3.91
CA LEU A 116 -5.65 22.36 2.77
C LEU A 116 -6.67 23.04 1.85
N ALA A 117 -7.77 22.36 1.53
CA ALA A 117 -8.82 22.90 0.68
C ALA A 117 -9.48 24.14 1.31
N GLU A 118 -9.81 24.07 2.60
CA GLU A 118 -10.36 25.21 3.35
C GLU A 118 -9.39 26.39 3.40
N GLY A 119 -8.10 26.12 3.63
CA GLY A 119 -7.05 27.15 3.63
C GLY A 119 -6.93 27.87 2.28
N LEU A 120 -7.11 27.17 1.16
CA LEU A 120 -7.10 27.76 -0.18
C LEU A 120 -8.33 28.64 -0.42
N ILE A 121 -9.51 28.22 0.04
CA ILE A 121 -10.75 28.99 -0.08
C ILE A 121 -10.64 30.27 0.74
N THR A 122 -10.15 30.19 1.96
CA THR A 122 -9.99 31.35 2.85
C THR A 122 -9.02 32.38 2.28
N LYS A 123 -7.88 31.94 1.73
CA LYS A 123 -6.90 32.82 1.06
C LYS A 123 -7.49 33.51 -0.16
N ARG A 124 -8.33 32.83 -0.95
CA ARG A 124 -8.98 33.41 -2.14
C ARG A 124 -10.03 34.45 -1.78
N ASN A 125 -10.68 34.30 -0.62
CA ASN A 125 -11.70 35.22 -0.14
C ASN A 125 -11.12 36.38 0.72
N ALA A 126 -9.81 36.39 0.98
CA ALA A 126 -9.18 37.53 1.62
C ALA A 126 -9.33 38.74 0.72
N PRO A 127 -9.86 39.91 1.22
CA PRO A 127 -9.99 41.10 0.40
C PRO A 127 -8.60 41.50 -0.06
N HIS A 128 -8.43 41.70 -1.38
CA HIS A 128 -7.30 42.45 -1.91
C HIS A 128 -7.40 43.86 -1.32
N LEU A 129 -6.74 44.09 -0.19
CA LEU A 129 -6.45 45.42 0.27
C LEU A 129 -5.52 46.02 -0.77
N GLY A 130 -6.15 46.74 -1.71
CA GLY A 130 -5.46 47.43 -2.77
C GLY A 130 -4.38 48.33 -2.17
N ALA A 131 -3.19 48.24 -2.71
CA ALA A 131 -2.21 49.28 -2.59
C ALA A 131 -2.82 50.58 -3.17
N ILE A 132 -3.32 51.44 -2.27
CA ILE A 132 -3.54 52.86 -2.58
C ILE A 132 -2.30 53.57 -2.05
N ALA A 133 -1.47 53.98 -2.94
CA ALA A 133 -0.60 55.15 -2.79
C ALA A 133 -0.18 55.64 -4.17
#